data_c16a8ce76a425ee1ffaff9c986257ef0
#
_entry.id   c16a8ce76a425ee1ffaff9c986257ef0
#
_cell.length_a   1.000
_cell.length_b   1.000
_cell.length_c   1.000
_cell.angle_alpha   90.00
_cell.angle_beta   90.00
_cell.angle_gamma   90.00
#
_symmetry.space_group_name_H-M   'P 1'
#
loop_
_entity.id
_entity.type
_entity.pdbx_description
1 polymer ?
#
loop_
_entity_poly.entity_id
_entity_poly.type
_entity_poly.pdbx_seq_one_letter_code
_entity_poly.pdbx_strand_id
1 'polypeptide(L)'
;DTTKDMVSMERPETGKSYFYIFNFLPYRHEFSNWTVTGVDAQYEPDNWAKAVNSTNFRKAFLYAINPAVTLAVTAPEGYENYKLHTITPPSFCANSKGVDYTECGGLANLSDFFDEAKAKEYRDAAVEELTAAGVTFPIKIQYPYNPAVVDWDKQCQVFKQQVEAVLNDGFDFISIIITQGPSDNFLNAVRRVGAYQLMSYYWGADYSDPETEVYPFYQEAGDRGTCYSFLRTGVEDGIVTGETADLVMQYMSMVENAKTITEDLDARYEAFADAEAFLIENALVIPLGMPVPPYIATRLNLWEGQYAPTGLSTNRLKGVHILDHYVSMEEYNANRDAR
;
A
#
# COMPACT_ATOMS: atom_id res chain seq x y z
N ASP A 1 35.25 12.98 12.91
CA ASP A 1 33.83 13.10 13.28
C ASP A 1 33.44 11.89 14.13
N THR A 2 33.47 12.07 15.46
CA THR A 2 33.27 11.00 16.45
C THR A 2 31.85 10.43 16.50
N THR A 3 30.92 11.02 15.75
CA THR A 3 29.50 10.59 15.73
C THR A 3 29.19 9.52 14.68
N LYS A 4 30.02 9.38 13.65
CA LYS A 4 29.80 8.35 12.60
C LYS A 4 29.83 6.92 13.14
N ASP A 5 30.66 6.66 14.11
CA ASP A 5 30.83 5.33 14.72
C ASP A 5 29.71 5.01 15.74
N MET A 6 28.79 5.94 15.96
CA MET A 6 27.67 5.81 16.91
C MET A 6 26.30 5.69 16.21
N VAL A 7 26.27 5.71 14.89
CA VAL A 7 25.02 5.72 14.12
C VAL A 7 24.93 4.47 13.27
N SER A 8 23.80 3.80 13.35
CA SER A 8 23.39 2.68 12.50
C SER A 8 21.98 2.89 11.97
N MET A 9 21.45 1.93 11.25
CA MET A 9 20.02 1.88 10.92
C MET A 9 19.29 1.00 11.95
N GLU A 10 18.00 1.22 12.12
CA GLU A 10 17.12 0.30 12.82
C GLU A 10 16.93 -0.99 12.00
N ARG A 11 16.47 -2.07 12.64
CA ARG A 11 16.09 -3.29 11.92
C ARG A 11 14.94 -3.02 10.96
N PRO A 12 14.93 -3.65 9.77
CA PRO A 12 13.78 -3.57 8.89
C PRO A 12 12.50 -4.06 9.58
N GLU A 13 11.41 -3.37 9.33
CA GLU A 13 10.08 -3.73 9.83
C GLU A 13 9.42 -4.69 8.83
N THR A 14 9.44 -6.00 9.11
CA THR A 14 8.89 -7.04 8.24
C THR A 14 7.37 -7.24 8.37
N GLY A 15 6.74 -6.62 9.33
CA GLY A 15 5.29 -6.67 9.54
C GLY A 15 4.59 -5.39 9.13
N LYS A 16 5.17 -4.61 8.20
CA LYS A 16 4.58 -3.34 7.74
C LYS A 16 4.89 -3.10 6.28
N SER A 17 3.87 -2.72 5.53
CA SER A 17 3.99 -2.35 4.12
C SER A 17 3.22 -1.09 3.78
N TYR A 18 3.66 -0.44 2.71
CA TYR A 18 2.98 0.69 2.08
C TYR A 18 2.41 0.25 0.74
N PHE A 19 1.25 0.81 0.39
CA PHE A 19 0.54 0.56 -0.86
C PHE A 19 -0.29 1.77 -1.25
N TYR A 20 -0.73 1.83 -2.51
CA TYR A 20 -1.72 2.79 -2.97
C TYR A 20 -3.11 2.17 -2.92
N ILE A 21 -4.07 2.94 -2.41
CA ILE A 21 -5.48 2.56 -2.29
C ILE A 21 -6.36 3.51 -3.08
N PHE A 22 -7.28 2.94 -3.84
CA PHE A 22 -8.40 3.65 -4.43
C PHE A 22 -9.57 3.69 -3.44
N ASN A 23 -10.36 4.75 -3.48
CA ASN A 23 -11.59 4.83 -2.71
C ASN A 23 -12.78 4.33 -3.56
N PHE A 24 -13.33 3.19 -3.21
CA PHE A 24 -14.51 2.61 -3.87
C PHE A 24 -15.84 3.09 -3.28
N LEU A 25 -15.78 4.03 -2.30
CA LEU A 25 -16.95 4.65 -1.71
C LEU A 25 -16.76 6.19 -1.68
N PRO A 26 -16.71 6.86 -2.85
CA PRO A 26 -16.29 8.26 -2.98
C PRO A 26 -17.16 9.24 -2.17
N TYR A 27 -18.42 8.91 -1.93
CA TYR A 27 -19.36 9.78 -1.19
C TYR A 27 -19.09 9.84 0.31
N ARG A 28 -18.18 9.02 0.83
CA ARG A 28 -17.69 9.11 2.22
C ARG A 28 -17.00 10.44 2.54
N HIS A 29 -16.51 11.14 1.54
CA HIS A 29 -15.95 12.49 1.69
C HIS A 29 -16.88 13.45 2.44
N GLU A 30 -18.19 13.32 2.28
CA GLU A 30 -19.20 14.13 2.97
C GLU A 30 -19.19 13.98 4.51
N PHE A 31 -18.62 12.89 5.02
CA PHE A 31 -18.49 12.65 6.47
C PHE A 31 -17.20 13.21 7.05
N SER A 32 -16.33 13.78 6.25
CA SER A 32 -15.10 14.42 6.73
C SER A 32 -15.41 15.80 7.31
N ASN A 33 -14.83 16.08 8.50
CA ASN A 33 -14.80 17.44 9.05
C ASN A 33 -13.67 18.27 8.44
N TRP A 34 -12.89 17.68 7.55
CA TRP A 34 -11.79 18.33 6.86
C TRP A 34 -12.29 18.93 5.55
N THR A 35 -12.22 20.24 5.48
CA THR A 35 -12.57 21.01 4.28
C THR A 35 -11.30 21.62 3.71
N VAL A 36 -11.01 21.40 2.44
CA VAL A 36 -9.88 21.99 1.75
C VAL A 36 -10.38 23.10 0.85
N THR A 37 -10.19 24.34 1.26
CA THR A 37 -10.64 25.52 0.51
C THR A 37 -10.09 25.49 -0.93
N GLY A 38 -10.99 25.56 -1.91
CA GLY A 38 -10.67 25.55 -3.33
C GLY A 38 -10.46 24.14 -3.94
N VAL A 39 -10.42 23.09 -3.14
CA VAL A 39 -10.28 21.70 -3.61
C VAL A 39 -11.63 21.01 -3.69
N ASP A 40 -12.53 21.28 -2.77
CA ASP A 40 -13.88 20.70 -2.79
C ASP A 40 -14.65 21.05 -4.08
N ALA A 41 -14.39 22.22 -4.66
CA ALA A 41 -14.94 22.62 -5.96
C ALA A 41 -14.43 21.74 -7.13
N GLN A 42 -13.37 20.94 -6.93
CA GLN A 42 -12.81 20.01 -7.90
C GLN A 42 -13.14 18.55 -7.57
N TYR A 43 -13.92 18.31 -6.51
CA TYR A 43 -14.36 16.98 -6.13
C TYR A 43 -15.55 16.54 -7.01
N GLU A 44 -15.34 15.46 -7.75
CA GLU A 44 -16.29 14.93 -8.72
C GLU A 44 -16.60 13.45 -8.39
N PRO A 45 -17.40 13.18 -7.34
CA PRO A 45 -17.62 11.82 -6.86
C PRO A 45 -18.29 10.91 -7.89
N ASP A 46 -19.23 11.41 -8.68
CA ASP A 46 -19.92 10.61 -9.72
C ASP A 46 -18.97 10.25 -10.86
N ASN A 47 -18.09 11.17 -11.24
CA ASN A 47 -17.08 10.95 -12.27
C ASN A 47 -16.05 9.90 -11.78
N TRP A 48 -15.62 10.04 -10.53
CA TRP A 48 -14.71 9.08 -9.88
C TRP A 48 -15.34 7.70 -9.71
N ALA A 49 -16.60 7.62 -9.27
CA ALA A 49 -17.28 6.34 -9.11
C ALA A 49 -17.30 5.52 -10.43
N LYS A 50 -17.51 6.17 -11.57
CA LYS A 50 -17.42 5.51 -12.88
C LYS A 50 -15.99 5.09 -13.18
N ALA A 51 -15.01 5.96 -12.97
CA ALA A 51 -13.61 5.69 -13.25
C ALA A 51 -13.06 4.53 -12.42
N VAL A 52 -13.30 4.53 -11.09
CA VAL A 52 -12.78 3.49 -10.20
C VAL A 52 -13.42 2.12 -10.45
N ASN A 53 -14.61 2.06 -11.04
CA ASN A 53 -15.27 0.82 -11.48
C ASN A 53 -14.65 0.23 -12.76
N SER A 54 -13.86 1.00 -13.52
CA SER A 54 -13.17 0.49 -14.70
C SER A 54 -11.91 -0.30 -14.30
N THR A 55 -11.86 -1.57 -14.66
CA THR A 55 -10.65 -2.40 -14.51
C THR A 55 -9.50 -1.82 -15.33
N ASN A 56 -9.78 -1.32 -16.54
CA ASN A 56 -8.75 -0.69 -17.39
C ASN A 56 -8.18 0.58 -16.76
N PHE A 57 -9.02 1.42 -16.15
CA PHE A 57 -8.57 2.60 -15.42
C PHE A 57 -7.60 2.23 -14.28
N ARG A 58 -7.96 1.26 -13.44
CA ARG A 58 -7.12 0.83 -12.32
C ARG A 58 -5.83 0.16 -12.80
N LYS A 59 -5.90 -0.67 -13.85
CA LYS A 59 -4.71 -1.31 -14.45
C LYS A 59 -3.78 -0.30 -15.11
N ALA A 60 -4.30 0.78 -15.69
CA ALA A 60 -3.47 1.87 -16.17
C ALA A 60 -2.59 2.44 -15.05
N PHE A 61 -3.15 2.64 -13.83
CA PHE A 61 -2.36 3.05 -12.67
C PHE A 61 -1.38 1.98 -12.20
N LEU A 62 -1.79 0.71 -12.13
CA LEU A 62 -0.93 -0.39 -11.71
C LEU A 62 0.35 -0.45 -12.53
N TYR A 63 0.24 -0.27 -13.85
CA TYR A 63 1.39 -0.30 -14.76
C TYR A 63 2.09 1.05 -14.90
N ALA A 64 1.43 2.17 -14.61
CA ALA A 64 2.04 3.49 -14.67
C ALA A 64 2.90 3.82 -13.45
N ILE A 65 2.55 3.30 -12.27
CA ILE A 65 3.24 3.65 -11.03
C ILE A 65 4.60 2.98 -10.96
N ASN A 66 5.67 3.79 -10.87
CA ASN A 66 7.01 3.32 -10.56
C ASN A 66 7.31 3.54 -9.07
N PRO A 67 7.26 2.49 -8.23
CA PRO A 67 7.53 2.61 -6.80
C PRO A 67 8.89 3.22 -6.47
N ALA A 68 9.89 2.97 -7.31
CA ALA A 68 11.25 3.49 -7.15
C ALA A 68 11.29 5.01 -6.98
N VAL A 69 10.48 5.74 -7.76
CA VAL A 69 10.46 7.22 -7.71
C VAL A 69 10.01 7.74 -6.35
N THR A 70 9.01 7.11 -5.75
CA THR A 70 8.49 7.48 -4.43
C THR A 70 9.45 7.05 -3.32
N LEU A 71 9.99 5.83 -3.40
CA LEU A 71 10.90 5.29 -2.40
C LEU A 71 12.25 6.03 -2.38
N ALA A 72 12.74 6.48 -3.53
CA ALA A 72 13.98 7.23 -3.65
C ALA A 72 13.94 8.59 -2.91
N VAL A 73 12.76 9.13 -2.59
CA VAL A 73 12.64 10.35 -1.76
C VAL A 73 13.18 10.12 -0.36
N THR A 74 12.95 8.95 0.22
CA THR A 74 13.37 8.60 1.59
C THR A 74 14.59 7.69 1.62
N ALA A 75 14.85 6.93 0.57
CA ALA A 75 15.99 6.05 0.42
C ALA A 75 16.68 6.29 -0.94
N PRO A 76 17.35 7.43 -1.15
CA PRO A 76 17.96 7.77 -2.44
C PRO A 76 19.03 6.75 -2.88
N GLU A 77 19.62 6.05 -1.92
CA GLU A 77 20.51 4.92 -2.16
C GLU A 77 19.86 3.65 -1.62
N GLY A 78 19.68 2.63 -2.45
CA GLY A 78 19.19 1.32 -2.06
C GLY A 78 17.66 1.22 -1.91
N TYR A 79 16.89 2.07 -2.59
CA TYR A 79 15.42 1.99 -2.60
C TYR A 79 14.91 0.63 -3.11
N GLU A 80 15.67 -0.06 -3.94
CA GLU A 80 15.35 -1.39 -4.46
C GLU A 80 15.13 -2.41 -3.34
N ASN A 81 15.83 -2.26 -2.22
CA ASN A 81 15.70 -3.16 -1.07
C ASN A 81 14.36 -3.00 -0.32
N TYR A 82 13.62 -1.92 -0.59
CA TYR A 82 12.36 -1.59 0.06
C TYR A 82 11.16 -1.67 -0.88
N LYS A 83 11.39 -1.89 -2.17
CA LYS A 83 10.34 -2.04 -3.17
C LYS A 83 9.63 -3.38 -2.99
N LEU A 84 8.30 -3.37 -3.07
CA LEU A 84 7.47 -4.56 -3.04
C LEU A 84 6.62 -4.68 -4.30
N HIS A 85 6.34 -5.91 -4.69
CA HIS A 85 5.29 -6.27 -5.65
C HIS A 85 4.15 -7.08 -4.99
N THR A 86 4.22 -7.24 -3.66
CA THR A 86 3.20 -7.84 -2.80
C THR A 86 2.76 -6.84 -1.73
N ILE A 87 1.63 -7.09 -1.06
CA ILE A 87 1.23 -6.31 0.12
C ILE A 87 1.98 -6.84 1.33
N THR A 88 2.02 -8.16 1.47
CA THR A 88 2.77 -8.80 2.55
C THR A 88 4.26 -8.66 2.29
N PRO A 89 5.05 -8.13 3.24
CA PRO A 89 6.50 -8.05 3.10
C PRO A 89 7.16 -9.43 3.14
N PRO A 90 8.31 -9.61 2.44
CA PRO A 90 9.12 -10.81 2.62
C PRO A 90 9.62 -10.93 4.07
N SER A 91 9.83 -12.15 4.52
CA SER A 91 10.22 -12.51 5.90
C SER A 91 9.16 -12.19 6.97
N PHE A 92 7.92 -11.93 6.57
CA PHE A 92 6.81 -11.75 7.49
C PHE A 92 6.41 -13.08 8.16
N CYS A 93 6.17 -14.10 7.37
CA CYS A 93 5.89 -15.46 7.81
C CYS A 93 6.34 -16.50 6.77
N ALA A 94 6.48 -17.74 7.18
CA ALA A 94 6.85 -18.84 6.31
C ALA A 94 5.96 -20.06 6.57
N ASN A 95 5.77 -20.89 5.55
CA ASN A 95 5.00 -22.13 5.64
C ASN A 95 5.73 -23.18 6.48
N SER A 96 5.15 -24.39 6.61
CA SER A 96 5.72 -25.47 7.43
C SER A 96 7.09 -25.97 6.95
N LYS A 97 7.46 -25.68 5.70
CA LYS A 97 8.73 -26.04 5.07
C LYS A 97 9.77 -24.92 5.12
N GLY A 98 9.43 -23.78 5.71
CA GLY A 98 10.29 -22.60 5.78
C GLY A 98 10.31 -21.77 4.48
N VAL A 99 9.38 -22.01 3.55
CA VAL A 99 9.22 -21.19 2.36
C VAL A 99 8.52 -19.90 2.76
N ASP A 100 9.08 -18.76 2.34
CA ASP A 100 8.49 -17.45 2.60
C ASP A 100 7.08 -17.35 2.00
N TYR A 101 6.18 -16.70 2.70
CA TYR A 101 4.80 -16.54 2.23
C TYR A 101 4.72 -15.85 0.86
N THR A 102 5.61 -14.90 0.59
CA THR A 102 5.65 -14.21 -0.71
C THR A 102 6.08 -15.12 -1.87
N GLU A 103 6.57 -16.32 -1.58
CA GLU A 103 6.91 -17.36 -2.55
C GLU A 103 5.82 -18.45 -2.63
N CYS A 104 4.67 -18.27 -1.97
CA CYS A 104 3.53 -19.19 -2.01
C CYS A 104 2.51 -18.79 -3.07
N GLY A 105 1.73 -19.76 -3.55
CA GLY A 105 0.57 -19.55 -4.43
C GLY A 105 0.78 -18.58 -5.57
N GLY A 106 -0.22 -17.76 -5.81
CA GLY A 106 -0.19 -16.73 -6.86
C GLY A 106 0.89 -15.67 -6.67
N LEU A 107 1.31 -15.39 -5.41
CA LEU A 107 2.33 -14.38 -5.14
C LEU A 107 3.69 -14.74 -5.74
N ALA A 108 4.04 -16.03 -5.77
CA ALA A 108 5.27 -16.51 -6.39
C ALA A 108 5.43 -16.14 -7.88
N ASN A 109 4.33 -15.80 -8.55
CA ASN A 109 4.31 -15.45 -9.96
C ASN A 109 4.31 -13.94 -10.21
N LEU A 110 4.13 -13.12 -9.16
CA LEU A 110 4.14 -11.67 -9.28
C LEU A 110 5.56 -11.15 -9.52
N SER A 111 5.64 -10.06 -10.24
CA SER A 111 6.87 -9.32 -10.51
C SER A 111 6.59 -7.83 -10.53
N ASP A 112 7.59 -7.03 -10.84
CA ASP A 112 7.42 -5.59 -11.01
C ASP A 112 6.36 -5.29 -12.08
N PHE A 113 5.39 -4.47 -11.71
CA PHE A 113 4.29 -4.10 -12.60
C PHE A 113 4.62 -2.91 -13.50
N PHE A 114 5.60 -2.07 -13.15
CA PHE A 114 5.87 -0.86 -13.92
C PHE A 114 6.19 -1.16 -15.39
N ASP A 115 5.29 -0.73 -16.28
CA ASP A 115 5.40 -0.90 -17.73
C ASP A 115 4.60 0.22 -18.42
N GLU A 116 5.30 1.24 -18.92
CA GLU A 116 4.66 2.40 -19.55
C GLU A 116 3.84 2.05 -20.80
N ALA A 117 4.24 1.03 -21.56
CA ALA A 117 3.52 0.62 -22.75
C ALA A 117 2.17 -0.01 -22.38
N LYS A 118 2.16 -0.91 -21.41
CA LYS A 118 0.93 -1.49 -20.87
C LYS A 118 0.06 -0.44 -20.18
N ALA A 119 0.66 0.50 -19.44
CA ALA A 119 -0.07 1.58 -18.81
C ALA A 119 -0.86 2.39 -19.84
N LYS A 120 -0.25 2.71 -20.99
CA LYS A 120 -0.89 3.44 -22.09
C LYS A 120 -1.95 2.60 -22.78
N GLU A 121 -1.72 1.31 -22.99
CA GLU A 121 -2.71 0.39 -23.57
C GLU A 121 -3.98 0.34 -22.70
N TYR A 122 -3.83 0.15 -21.40
CA TYR A 122 -4.96 0.15 -20.47
C TYR A 122 -5.62 1.54 -20.34
N ARG A 123 -4.85 2.62 -20.37
CA ARG A 123 -5.38 3.98 -20.42
C ARG A 123 -6.26 4.19 -21.64
N ASP A 124 -5.82 3.80 -22.82
CA ASP A 124 -6.55 3.99 -24.07
C ASP A 124 -7.87 3.20 -24.07
N ALA A 125 -7.85 1.96 -23.58
CA ALA A 125 -9.06 1.17 -23.35
C ALA A 125 -10.00 1.84 -22.32
N ALA A 126 -9.45 2.38 -21.24
CA ALA A 126 -10.23 3.11 -20.24
C ALA A 126 -10.85 4.40 -20.82
N VAL A 127 -10.14 5.13 -21.67
CA VAL A 127 -10.67 6.35 -22.34
C VAL A 127 -11.89 6.00 -23.19
N GLU A 128 -11.83 4.90 -23.95
CA GLU A 128 -12.94 4.47 -24.81
C GLU A 128 -14.18 4.12 -23.97
N GLU A 129 -14.04 3.24 -22.97
CA GLU A 129 -15.18 2.80 -22.15
C GLU A 129 -15.75 3.91 -21.25
N LEU A 130 -14.88 4.75 -20.66
CA LEU A 130 -15.29 5.84 -19.78
C LEU A 130 -15.92 7.00 -20.54
N THR A 131 -15.50 7.26 -21.77
CA THR A 131 -16.18 8.21 -22.68
C THR A 131 -17.61 7.72 -22.96
N ALA A 132 -17.78 6.44 -23.27
CA ALA A 132 -19.11 5.86 -23.49
C ALA A 132 -19.99 5.91 -22.23
N ALA A 133 -19.38 5.83 -21.04
CA ALA A 133 -20.06 5.98 -19.75
C ALA A 133 -20.34 7.45 -19.37
N GLY A 134 -19.92 8.41 -20.18
CA GLY A 134 -20.13 9.86 -19.96
C GLY A 134 -19.23 10.43 -18.86
N VAL A 135 -18.02 9.89 -18.70
CA VAL A 135 -16.97 10.47 -17.84
C VAL A 135 -16.37 11.68 -18.52
N THR A 136 -16.10 12.73 -17.74
CA THR A 136 -15.40 13.94 -18.22
C THR A 136 -13.91 13.85 -17.90
N PHE A 137 -13.08 14.30 -18.84
CA PHE A 137 -11.62 14.31 -18.68
C PHE A 137 -11.08 15.74 -18.55
N PRO A 138 -9.94 15.97 -17.88
CA PRO A 138 -9.23 14.97 -17.09
C PRO A 138 -10.02 14.52 -15.84
N ILE A 139 -9.89 13.24 -15.47
CA ILE A 139 -10.47 12.72 -14.23
C ILE A 139 -9.70 13.34 -13.06
N LYS A 140 -10.38 14.10 -12.22
CA LYS A 140 -9.78 14.77 -11.06
C LYS A 140 -9.67 13.79 -9.90
N ILE A 141 -8.47 13.71 -9.31
CA ILE A 141 -8.14 12.73 -8.27
C ILE A 141 -7.54 13.45 -7.06
N GLN A 142 -8.30 13.55 -5.98
CA GLN A 142 -7.78 14.09 -4.72
C GLN A 142 -6.82 13.08 -4.08
N TYR A 143 -5.59 13.54 -3.84
CA TYR A 143 -4.53 12.77 -3.21
C TYR A 143 -4.02 13.50 -1.96
N PRO A 144 -4.58 13.18 -0.78
CA PRO A 144 -4.21 13.84 0.47
C PRO A 144 -2.94 13.29 1.08
N TYR A 145 -2.23 14.15 1.83
CA TYR A 145 -1.09 13.78 2.65
C TYR A 145 -1.15 14.42 4.04
N ASN A 146 -0.49 13.81 5.02
CA ASN A 146 -0.33 14.38 6.35
C ASN A 146 0.96 15.22 6.41
N PRO A 147 0.88 16.54 6.63
CA PRO A 147 2.05 17.41 6.67
C PRO A 147 2.96 17.17 7.88
N ALA A 148 2.51 16.42 8.89
CA ALA A 148 3.34 16.01 10.02
C ALA A 148 4.29 14.85 9.69
N VAL A 149 4.06 14.14 8.57
CA VAL A 149 4.94 13.07 8.11
C VAL A 149 5.99 13.63 7.17
N VAL A 150 7.25 13.47 7.57
CA VAL A 150 8.41 14.01 6.83
C VAL A 150 8.42 13.45 5.40
N ASP A 151 8.64 14.33 4.45
CA ASP A 151 8.78 14.06 3.02
C ASP A 151 7.55 13.44 2.31
N TRP A 152 6.42 13.27 2.99
CA TRP A 152 5.22 12.74 2.32
C TRP A 152 4.69 13.67 1.23
N ASP A 153 4.77 14.98 1.43
CA ASP A 153 4.46 15.98 0.41
C ASP A 153 5.34 15.84 -0.84
N LYS A 154 6.65 15.60 -0.65
CA LYS A 154 7.58 15.35 -1.76
C LYS A 154 7.29 14.03 -2.48
N GLN A 155 6.97 12.97 -1.72
CA GLN A 155 6.52 11.70 -2.31
C GLN A 155 5.27 11.89 -3.16
N CYS A 156 4.28 12.67 -2.71
CA CYS A 156 3.09 13.01 -3.50
C CYS A 156 3.44 13.77 -4.78
N GLN A 157 4.38 14.72 -4.72
CA GLN A 157 4.79 15.52 -5.88
C GLN A 157 5.49 14.64 -6.94
N VAL A 158 6.44 13.80 -6.55
CA VAL A 158 7.13 12.93 -7.50
C VAL A 158 6.20 11.86 -8.08
N PHE A 159 5.28 11.32 -7.26
CA PHE A 159 4.23 10.42 -7.70
C PHE A 159 3.36 11.08 -8.78
N LYS A 160 2.81 12.27 -8.48
CA LYS A 160 2.00 13.03 -9.44
C LYS A 160 2.74 13.24 -10.76
N GLN A 161 3.96 13.75 -10.70
CA GLN A 161 4.76 14.05 -11.89
C GLN A 161 5.00 12.80 -12.74
N GLN A 162 5.36 11.69 -12.12
CA GLN A 162 5.67 10.45 -12.80
C GLN A 162 4.43 9.81 -13.42
N VAL A 163 3.33 9.71 -12.66
CA VAL A 163 2.10 9.05 -13.13
C VAL A 163 1.41 9.89 -14.21
N GLU A 164 1.33 11.22 -14.03
CA GLU A 164 0.76 12.11 -15.06
C GLU A 164 1.62 12.13 -16.33
N ALA A 165 2.95 12.05 -16.24
CA ALA A 165 3.81 11.97 -17.42
C ALA A 165 3.54 10.72 -18.26
N VAL A 166 3.22 9.59 -17.63
CA VAL A 166 2.89 8.35 -18.36
C VAL A 166 1.46 8.36 -18.87
N LEU A 167 0.49 8.70 -18.03
CA LEU A 167 -0.94 8.55 -18.34
C LEU A 167 -1.50 9.70 -19.17
N ASN A 168 -0.91 10.90 -19.12
CA ASN A 168 -1.35 12.05 -19.91
C ASN A 168 -0.57 12.19 -21.24
N ASP A 169 0.27 11.23 -21.60
CA ASP A 169 0.99 11.29 -22.86
C ASP A 169 0.03 11.28 -24.07
N GLY A 170 -0.10 12.46 -24.71
CA GLY A 170 -0.98 12.69 -25.84
C GLY A 170 -2.47 12.89 -25.54
N PHE A 171 -2.91 12.79 -24.27
CA PHE A 171 -4.30 12.99 -23.86
C PHE A 171 -4.39 13.37 -22.39
N ASP A 172 -5.14 14.41 -22.04
CA ASP A 172 -5.38 14.85 -20.65
C ASP A 172 -6.31 13.83 -19.94
N PHE A 173 -5.78 12.68 -19.52
CA PHE A 173 -6.54 11.59 -18.94
C PHE A 173 -6.89 11.83 -17.47
N ILE A 174 -5.93 12.27 -16.67
CA ILE A 174 -6.08 12.46 -15.24
C ILE A 174 -5.51 13.80 -14.77
N SER A 175 -5.99 14.29 -13.63
CA SER A 175 -5.42 15.42 -12.91
C SER A 175 -5.32 15.10 -11.43
N ILE A 176 -4.10 14.82 -10.93
CA ILE A 176 -3.86 14.53 -9.51
C ILE A 176 -3.77 15.83 -8.74
N ILE A 177 -4.67 16.00 -7.76
CA ILE A 177 -4.80 17.17 -6.91
C ILE A 177 -4.25 16.83 -5.54
N ILE A 178 -3.00 17.24 -5.29
CA ILE A 178 -2.36 17.01 -4.00
C ILE A 178 -2.99 17.94 -2.97
N THR A 179 -3.50 17.37 -1.88
CA THR A 179 -4.20 18.13 -0.84
C THR A 179 -3.54 17.92 0.51
N GLN A 180 -3.30 19.04 1.21
CA GLN A 180 -2.78 18.97 2.56
C GLN A 180 -3.91 18.65 3.53
N GLY A 181 -3.83 17.50 4.20
CA GLY A 181 -4.73 17.13 5.29
C GLY A 181 -4.35 17.78 6.62
N PRO A 182 -5.14 17.56 7.68
CA PRO A 182 -4.80 18.04 9.00
C PRO A 182 -3.56 17.30 9.54
N SER A 183 -2.66 18.03 10.22
CA SER A 183 -1.49 17.44 10.87
C SER A 183 -1.88 16.50 12.01
N ASP A 184 -2.92 16.87 12.75
CA ASP A 184 -3.47 16.10 13.83
C ASP A 184 -4.70 15.32 13.35
N ASN A 185 -4.86 14.10 13.87
CA ASN A 185 -6.03 13.26 13.59
C ASN A 185 -6.26 12.91 12.10
N PHE A 186 -5.21 12.96 11.26
CA PHE A 186 -5.29 12.66 9.83
C PHE A 186 -6.00 11.32 9.53
N LEU A 187 -5.69 10.31 10.33
CA LEU A 187 -6.29 8.99 10.20
C LEU A 187 -7.82 9.02 10.24
N ASN A 188 -8.40 9.73 11.22
CA ASN A 188 -9.86 9.79 11.38
C ASN A 188 -10.51 10.81 10.44
N ALA A 189 -9.81 11.93 10.15
CA ALA A 189 -10.37 13.00 9.32
C ALA A 189 -10.29 12.70 7.82
N VAL A 190 -9.35 11.86 7.39
CA VAL A 190 -9.10 11.57 5.97
C VAL A 190 -9.33 10.10 5.64
N ARG A 191 -8.47 9.19 6.13
CA ARG A 191 -8.52 7.79 5.70
C ARG A 191 -9.80 7.07 6.13
N ARG A 192 -10.12 7.08 7.43
CA ARG A 192 -11.26 6.33 7.99
C ARG A 192 -12.62 6.80 7.51
N VAL A 193 -12.71 8.03 7.02
CA VAL A 193 -13.94 8.59 6.47
C VAL A 193 -13.96 8.61 4.94
N GLY A 194 -12.88 8.15 4.27
CA GLY A 194 -12.79 8.11 2.82
C GLY A 194 -12.70 9.48 2.16
N ALA A 195 -12.08 10.47 2.82
CA ALA A 195 -11.85 11.80 2.26
C ALA A 195 -10.64 11.82 1.32
N TYR A 196 -10.61 10.91 0.37
CA TYR A 196 -9.59 10.76 -0.68
C TYR A 196 -10.22 10.04 -1.87
N GLN A 197 -9.58 10.10 -3.03
CA GLN A 197 -9.89 9.25 -4.18
C GLN A 197 -8.77 8.25 -4.43
N LEU A 198 -7.53 8.69 -4.29
CA LEU A 198 -6.33 7.85 -4.30
C LEU A 198 -5.40 8.34 -3.19
N MET A 199 -4.73 7.44 -2.48
CA MET A 199 -3.67 7.81 -1.55
C MET A 199 -2.70 6.65 -1.33
N SER A 200 -1.47 6.96 -0.94
CA SER A 200 -0.58 5.97 -0.32
C SER A 200 -0.93 5.84 1.16
N TYR A 201 -0.93 4.61 1.64
CA TYR A 201 -1.08 4.34 3.07
C TYR A 201 -0.32 3.08 3.45
N TYR A 202 -0.41 2.68 4.70
CA TYR A 202 0.30 1.52 5.21
C TYR A 202 -0.61 0.67 6.10
N TRP A 203 -0.25 -0.59 6.22
CA TRP A 203 -0.74 -1.49 7.24
C TRP A 203 0.43 -2.03 8.06
N GLY A 204 0.18 -2.30 9.32
CA GLY A 204 1.09 -3.03 10.21
C GLY A 204 0.38 -4.24 10.75
N ALA A 205 0.94 -5.41 10.53
CA ALA A 205 0.36 -6.69 10.92
C ALA A 205 0.11 -6.78 12.43
N ASP A 206 -1.07 -7.24 12.81
CA ASP A 206 -1.44 -7.45 14.21
C ASP A 206 -0.88 -8.77 14.78
N TYR A 207 -0.65 -9.76 13.90
CA TYR A 207 -0.15 -11.10 14.24
C TYR A 207 0.52 -11.74 13.01
N SER A 208 1.33 -12.82 13.22
CA SER A 208 2.06 -13.51 12.15
C SER A 208 1.18 -14.54 11.43
N ASP A 209 0.16 -14.07 10.71
CA ASP A 209 -0.63 -14.89 9.80
C ASP A 209 -1.03 -14.02 8.59
N PRO A 210 -1.00 -14.53 7.36
CA PRO A 210 -1.33 -13.75 6.16
C PRO A 210 -2.72 -13.10 6.20
N GLU A 211 -3.65 -13.64 6.96
CA GLU A 211 -4.99 -13.06 7.12
C GLU A 211 -4.93 -11.58 7.50
N THR A 212 -3.98 -11.18 8.38
CA THR A 212 -3.86 -9.80 8.84
C THR A 212 -3.55 -8.81 7.70
N GLU A 213 -2.88 -9.25 6.64
CA GLU A 213 -2.49 -8.40 5.51
C GLU A 213 -3.64 -8.22 4.50
N VAL A 214 -4.48 -9.24 4.30
CA VAL A 214 -5.64 -9.16 3.40
C VAL A 214 -6.89 -8.61 4.10
N TYR A 215 -6.95 -8.69 5.43
CA TYR A 215 -8.08 -8.27 6.25
C TYR A 215 -8.55 -6.82 6.01
N PRO A 216 -7.67 -5.82 5.86
CA PRO A 216 -8.08 -4.43 5.65
C PRO A 216 -8.91 -4.22 4.38
N PHE A 217 -8.71 -5.04 3.36
CA PHE A 217 -9.42 -4.97 2.07
C PHE A 217 -10.71 -5.79 2.06
N TYR A 218 -10.89 -6.65 3.04
CA TYR A 218 -12.07 -7.50 3.21
C TYR A 218 -13.12 -6.88 4.13
N GLN A 219 -12.74 -5.97 5.03
CA GLN A 219 -13.58 -5.43 6.09
C GLN A 219 -14.73 -4.54 5.60
N GLU A 220 -15.80 -4.50 6.41
CA GLU A 220 -16.91 -3.56 6.25
C GLU A 220 -16.51 -2.14 6.68
N ALA A 221 -17.13 -1.13 6.06
CA ALA A 221 -16.90 0.28 6.42
C ALA A 221 -17.30 0.62 7.87
N GLY A 222 -18.09 -0.22 8.51
CA GLY A 222 -18.42 -0.11 9.93
C GLY A 222 -17.20 -0.22 10.84
N ASP A 223 -16.25 -1.07 10.48
CA ASP A 223 -14.94 -1.15 11.13
C ASP A 223 -13.96 -0.13 10.52
N ARG A 224 -14.14 1.13 10.90
CA ARG A 224 -13.34 2.25 10.39
C ARG A 224 -11.86 2.15 10.75
N GLY A 225 -11.50 1.28 11.69
CA GLY A 225 -10.11 1.05 12.09
C GLY A 225 -9.31 0.38 10.99
N THR A 226 -9.88 -0.63 10.39
CA THR A 226 -9.21 -1.59 9.51
C THR A 226 -9.68 -1.57 8.06
N CYS A 227 -10.84 -0.98 7.75
CA CYS A 227 -11.35 -0.92 6.39
C CYS A 227 -10.51 0.01 5.50
N TYR A 228 -9.92 -0.58 4.45
CA TYR A 228 -9.24 0.15 3.38
C TYR A 228 -9.99 0.01 2.07
N SER A 229 -9.89 1.03 1.21
CA SER A 229 -10.52 1.07 -0.11
C SER A 229 -12.06 0.98 -0.12
N PHE A 230 -12.71 0.49 0.92
CA PHE A 230 -14.16 0.32 1.04
C PHE A 230 -14.76 -0.63 -0.02
N LEU A 231 -14.03 -1.66 -0.44
CA LEU A 231 -14.44 -2.59 -1.50
C LEU A 231 -15.80 -3.23 -1.21
N ARG A 232 -15.94 -3.89 -0.06
CA ARG A 232 -17.16 -4.59 0.35
C ARG A 232 -18.34 -3.64 0.45
N THR A 233 -18.20 -2.54 1.16
CA THR A 233 -19.27 -1.55 1.32
C THR A 233 -19.66 -0.92 0.00
N GLY A 234 -18.70 -0.67 -0.90
CA GLY A 234 -19.00 -0.16 -2.23
C GLY A 234 -19.90 -1.08 -3.04
N VAL A 235 -19.73 -2.41 -2.91
CA VAL A 235 -20.63 -3.40 -3.53
C VAL A 235 -21.97 -3.44 -2.83
N GLU A 236 -22.00 -3.48 -1.50
CA GLU A 236 -23.23 -3.53 -0.70
C GLU A 236 -24.13 -2.29 -0.93
N ASP A 237 -23.52 -1.11 -1.08
CA ASP A 237 -24.21 0.15 -1.36
C ASP A 237 -24.56 0.34 -2.86
N GLY A 238 -24.17 -0.60 -3.74
CA GLY A 238 -24.44 -0.54 -5.18
C GLY A 238 -23.66 0.53 -5.94
N ILE A 239 -22.55 1.03 -5.37
CA ILE A 239 -21.64 1.99 -6.01
C ILE A 239 -20.61 1.24 -6.87
N VAL A 240 -20.10 0.14 -6.36
CA VAL A 240 -19.26 -0.80 -7.11
C VAL A 240 -20.18 -1.78 -7.83
N THR A 241 -20.08 -1.81 -9.16
CA THR A 241 -21.03 -2.55 -10.03
C THR A 241 -20.30 -3.30 -11.14
N GLY A 242 -21.04 -4.15 -11.86
CA GLY A 242 -20.53 -4.86 -13.05
C GLY A 242 -19.34 -5.74 -12.74
N GLU A 243 -18.38 -5.81 -13.66
CA GLU A 243 -17.18 -6.64 -13.54
C GLU A 243 -16.41 -6.38 -12.23
N THR A 244 -16.30 -5.12 -11.80
CA THR A 244 -15.57 -4.80 -10.56
C THR A 244 -16.27 -5.35 -9.33
N ALA A 245 -17.61 -5.36 -9.29
CA ALA A 245 -18.35 -6.01 -8.20
C ALA A 245 -18.09 -7.53 -8.19
N ASP A 246 -18.07 -8.17 -9.35
CA ASP A 246 -17.77 -9.59 -9.46
C ASP A 246 -16.35 -9.92 -8.97
N LEU A 247 -15.36 -9.10 -9.32
CA LEU A 247 -13.98 -9.24 -8.84
C LEU A 247 -13.88 -9.07 -7.32
N VAL A 248 -14.57 -8.08 -6.75
CA VAL A 248 -14.60 -7.86 -5.30
C VAL A 248 -15.26 -9.05 -4.59
N MET A 249 -16.39 -9.55 -5.10
CA MET A 249 -17.07 -10.71 -4.53
C MET A 249 -16.23 -11.97 -4.62
N GLN A 250 -15.51 -12.17 -5.73
CA GLN A 250 -14.56 -13.28 -5.88
C GLN A 250 -13.42 -13.19 -4.86
N TYR A 251 -12.80 -12.02 -4.73
CA TYR A 251 -11.77 -11.80 -3.71
C TYR A 251 -12.28 -12.13 -2.30
N MET A 252 -13.46 -11.62 -1.93
CA MET A 252 -14.07 -11.91 -0.64
C MET A 252 -14.30 -13.41 -0.42
N SER A 253 -14.75 -14.12 -1.45
CA SER A 253 -14.92 -15.58 -1.39
C SER A 253 -13.60 -16.31 -1.20
N MET A 254 -12.51 -15.86 -1.85
CA MET A 254 -11.17 -16.43 -1.69
C MET A 254 -10.66 -16.26 -0.25
N VAL A 255 -10.82 -15.06 0.34
CA VAL A 255 -10.45 -14.78 1.73
C VAL A 255 -11.27 -15.66 2.70
N GLU A 256 -12.59 -15.73 2.52
CA GLU A 256 -13.44 -16.58 3.38
C GLU A 256 -13.04 -18.06 3.29
N ASN A 257 -12.76 -18.56 2.10
CA ASN A 257 -12.30 -19.94 1.92
C ASN A 257 -10.95 -20.17 2.63
N ALA A 258 -9.98 -19.25 2.48
CA ALA A 258 -8.68 -19.37 3.14
C ALA A 258 -8.81 -19.39 4.68
N LYS A 259 -9.69 -18.57 5.25
CA LYS A 259 -9.99 -18.55 6.69
C LYS A 259 -10.51 -19.88 7.25
N THR A 260 -11.20 -20.68 6.44
CA THR A 260 -11.70 -21.99 6.87
C THR A 260 -10.62 -23.07 6.98
N ILE A 261 -9.44 -22.85 6.39
CA ILE A 261 -8.32 -23.80 6.43
C ILE A 261 -7.57 -23.60 7.75
N THR A 262 -7.79 -24.49 8.72
CA THR A 262 -7.22 -24.40 10.08
C THR A 262 -6.22 -25.49 10.40
N GLU A 263 -6.26 -26.63 9.68
CA GLU A 263 -5.47 -27.83 10.01
C GLU A 263 -4.22 -27.99 9.12
N ASP A 264 -4.18 -27.29 7.98
CA ASP A 264 -3.08 -27.37 7.00
C ASP A 264 -2.51 -25.96 6.77
N LEU A 265 -1.38 -25.66 7.40
CA LEU A 265 -0.72 -24.36 7.32
C LEU A 265 -0.28 -24.03 5.88
N ASP A 266 0.23 -25.05 5.16
CA ASP A 266 0.72 -24.84 3.79
C ASP A 266 -0.45 -24.51 2.85
N ALA A 267 -1.55 -25.27 2.93
CA ALA A 267 -2.74 -25.00 2.14
C ALA A 267 -3.39 -23.66 2.51
N ARG A 268 -3.36 -23.27 3.80
CA ARG A 268 -3.85 -21.95 4.26
C ARG A 268 -3.03 -20.83 3.62
N TYR A 269 -1.71 -20.92 3.64
CA TYR A 269 -0.84 -19.89 3.09
C TYR A 269 -0.95 -19.79 1.57
N GLU A 270 -1.05 -20.92 0.86
CA GLU A 270 -1.34 -20.93 -0.58
C GLU A 270 -2.65 -20.18 -0.89
N ALA A 271 -3.73 -20.48 -0.15
CA ALA A 271 -5.03 -19.87 -0.39
C ALA A 271 -5.04 -18.36 -0.12
N PHE A 272 -4.37 -17.88 0.94
CA PHE A 272 -4.23 -16.44 1.18
C PHE A 272 -3.32 -15.77 0.15
N ALA A 273 -2.24 -16.43 -0.29
CA ALA A 273 -1.34 -15.93 -1.32
C ALA A 273 -2.06 -15.78 -2.67
N ASP A 274 -2.94 -16.74 -3.01
CA ASP A 274 -3.81 -16.63 -4.20
C ASP A 274 -4.78 -15.45 -4.09
N ALA A 275 -5.37 -15.23 -2.91
CA ALA A 275 -6.28 -14.10 -2.69
C ALA A 275 -5.56 -12.74 -2.77
N GLU A 276 -4.37 -12.63 -2.19
CA GLU A 276 -3.54 -11.41 -2.26
C GLU A 276 -3.09 -11.13 -3.69
N ALA A 277 -2.61 -12.14 -4.41
CA ALA A 277 -2.22 -12.01 -5.81
C ALA A 277 -3.41 -11.56 -6.67
N PHE A 278 -4.58 -12.16 -6.47
CA PHE A 278 -5.80 -11.76 -7.17
C PHE A 278 -6.17 -10.29 -6.93
N LEU A 279 -6.07 -9.82 -5.67
CA LEU A 279 -6.34 -8.43 -5.30
C LEU A 279 -5.42 -7.46 -6.06
N ILE A 280 -4.13 -7.79 -6.16
CA ILE A 280 -3.11 -6.97 -6.82
C ILE A 280 -3.27 -7.01 -8.35
N GLU A 281 -3.39 -8.20 -8.95
CA GLU A 281 -3.49 -8.39 -10.40
C GLU A 281 -4.73 -7.70 -11.01
N ASN A 282 -5.80 -7.56 -10.21
CA ASN A 282 -7.01 -6.83 -10.60
C ASN A 282 -6.97 -5.34 -10.23
N ALA A 283 -5.80 -4.86 -9.79
CA ALA A 283 -5.55 -3.47 -9.43
C ALA A 283 -6.57 -2.92 -8.42
N LEU A 284 -7.02 -3.76 -7.48
CA LEU A 284 -7.85 -3.33 -6.35
C LEU A 284 -7.00 -2.67 -5.25
N VAL A 285 -5.70 -2.96 -5.23
CA VAL A 285 -4.65 -2.31 -4.46
C VAL A 285 -3.37 -2.32 -5.30
N ILE A 286 -2.45 -1.38 -5.05
CA ILE A 286 -1.17 -1.31 -5.76
C ILE A 286 -0.04 -1.30 -4.73
N PRO A 287 0.83 -2.33 -4.70
CA PRO A 287 1.97 -2.37 -3.79
C PRO A 287 2.93 -1.21 -4.00
N LEU A 288 3.57 -0.75 -2.94
CA LEU A 288 4.60 0.28 -2.98
C LEU A 288 5.93 -0.22 -2.41
N GLY A 289 5.95 -0.56 -1.13
CA GLY A 289 7.20 -0.94 -0.50
C GLY A 289 7.15 -1.09 1.01
N MET A 290 8.29 -1.41 1.60
CA MET A 290 8.48 -1.45 3.05
C MET A 290 8.92 -0.09 3.59
N PRO A 291 8.74 0.16 4.91
CA PRO A 291 9.32 1.31 5.57
C PRO A 291 10.86 1.28 5.46
N VAL A 292 11.43 2.43 5.11
CA VAL A 292 12.88 2.62 5.21
C VAL A 292 13.23 2.77 6.69
N PRO A 293 14.10 1.92 7.25
CA PRO A 293 14.50 2.04 8.65
C PRO A 293 15.17 3.38 8.93
N PRO A 294 14.84 4.06 10.03
CA PRO A 294 15.50 5.30 10.39
C PRO A 294 16.93 5.07 10.86
N TYR A 295 17.74 6.11 10.74
CA TYR A 295 19.04 6.15 11.41
C TYR A 295 18.85 6.31 12.92
N ILE A 296 19.53 5.48 13.68
CA ILE A 296 19.46 5.47 15.14
C ILE A 296 20.85 5.45 15.78
N ALA A 297 20.97 5.98 16.97
CA ALA A 297 22.12 5.77 17.85
C ALA A 297 21.69 4.82 18.95
N THR A 298 22.15 3.58 18.91
CA THR A 298 21.71 2.53 19.82
C THR A 298 22.87 1.70 20.35
N ARG A 299 22.71 1.19 21.58
CA ARG A 299 23.54 0.16 22.19
C ARG A 299 22.83 -1.18 22.29
N LEU A 300 21.61 -1.29 21.75
CA LEU A 300 20.90 -2.55 21.69
C LEU A 300 21.55 -3.45 20.63
N ASN A 301 21.76 -4.72 20.95
CA ASN A 301 22.13 -5.70 19.94
C ASN A 301 20.93 -5.98 19.02
N LEU A 302 20.93 -5.33 17.85
CA LEU A 302 19.81 -5.38 16.90
C LEU A 302 19.60 -6.79 16.30
N TRP A 303 20.52 -7.71 16.49
CA TRP A 303 20.55 -9.04 15.86
C TRP A 303 20.21 -10.19 16.81
N GLU A 304 19.88 -9.83 18.06
CA GLU A 304 19.46 -10.77 19.11
C GLU A 304 18.01 -10.57 19.53
N GLY A 305 17.51 -11.52 20.30
CA GLY A 305 16.33 -11.34 21.14
C GLY A 305 15.00 -11.29 20.42
N GLN A 306 14.86 -11.89 19.25
CA GLN A 306 13.59 -11.93 18.53
C GLN A 306 12.61 -12.97 19.12
N TYR A 307 12.43 -12.97 20.45
CA TYR A 307 11.49 -13.86 21.12
C TYR A 307 10.03 -13.39 21.09
N ALA A 308 9.79 -12.18 20.56
CA ALA A 308 8.46 -11.71 20.21
C ALA A 308 8.36 -11.71 18.68
N PRO A 309 7.69 -12.70 18.06
CA PRO A 309 7.61 -12.80 16.60
C PRO A 309 6.78 -11.69 15.96
N THR A 310 5.89 -11.06 16.74
CA THR A 310 4.97 -10.02 16.27
C THR A 310 5.10 -8.75 17.09
N GLY A 311 4.52 -7.66 16.60
CA GLY A 311 4.56 -6.33 17.19
C GLY A 311 5.60 -5.43 16.52
N LEU A 312 5.57 -4.14 16.83
CA LEU A 312 6.51 -3.17 16.27
C LEU A 312 7.95 -3.51 16.68
N SER A 313 8.89 -3.43 15.74
CA SER A 313 10.28 -3.77 15.96
C SER A 313 10.92 -3.00 17.12
N THR A 314 10.56 -1.74 17.28
CA THR A 314 10.99 -0.86 18.38
C THR A 314 10.58 -1.35 19.77
N ASN A 315 9.55 -2.18 19.87
CA ASN A 315 8.99 -2.70 21.13
C ASN A 315 9.39 -4.16 21.41
N ARG A 316 10.11 -4.81 20.48
CA ARG A 316 10.53 -6.21 20.63
C ARG A 316 11.87 -6.32 21.36
N LEU A 317 11.88 -6.01 22.64
CA LEU A 317 13.11 -5.94 23.46
C LEU A 317 13.41 -7.21 24.25
N LYS A 318 12.50 -8.20 24.29
CA LYS A 318 12.70 -9.44 25.04
C LYS A 318 13.90 -10.24 24.50
N GLY A 319 14.90 -10.45 25.34
CA GLY A 319 16.14 -11.17 25.01
C GLY A 319 17.19 -10.35 24.27
N VAL A 320 16.95 -9.04 24.08
CA VAL A 320 17.94 -8.12 23.53
C VAL A 320 18.94 -7.71 24.61
N HIS A 321 20.25 -7.79 24.32
CA HIS A 321 21.32 -7.32 25.21
C HIS A 321 21.73 -5.91 24.88
N ILE A 322 22.18 -5.19 25.92
CA ILE A 322 22.79 -3.86 25.78
C ILE A 322 24.29 -4.08 25.64
N LEU A 323 24.85 -3.59 24.53
CA LEU A 323 26.28 -3.61 24.25
C LEU A 323 27.01 -2.54 25.09
N ASP A 324 28.33 -2.68 25.23
CA ASP A 324 29.21 -1.70 25.87
C ASP A 324 29.60 -0.54 24.95
N HIS A 325 29.27 -0.63 23.67
CA HIS A 325 29.51 0.36 22.62
C HIS A 325 28.21 0.66 21.83
N TYR A 326 28.22 1.72 21.02
CA TYR A 326 27.19 2.00 20.06
C TYR A 326 27.37 1.16 18.79
N VAL A 327 26.27 0.65 18.23
CA VAL A 327 26.30 -0.07 16.95
C VAL A 327 26.68 0.89 15.83
N SER A 328 27.78 0.61 15.14
CA SER A 328 28.20 1.38 13.97
C SER A 328 27.49 0.91 12.70
N MET A 329 27.50 1.75 11.65
CA MET A 329 26.98 1.36 10.34
C MET A 329 27.76 0.17 9.73
N GLU A 330 29.07 0.10 9.98
CA GLU A 330 29.90 -1.03 9.53
C GLU A 330 29.46 -2.33 10.18
N GLU A 331 29.28 -2.33 11.51
CA GLU A 331 28.77 -3.48 12.25
C GLU A 331 27.36 -3.86 11.82
N TYR A 332 26.48 -2.87 11.60
CA TYR A 332 25.14 -3.09 11.08
C TYR A 332 25.16 -3.82 9.73
N ASN A 333 25.94 -3.32 8.77
CA ASN A 333 26.04 -3.90 7.44
C ASN A 333 26.62 -5.32 7.49
N ALA A 334 27.69 -5.54 8.26
CA ALA A 334 28.29 -6.86 8.41
C ALA A 334 27.31 -7.91 8.95
N ASN A 335 26.47 -7.53 9.92
CA ASN A 335 25.48 -8.45 10.49
C ASN A 335 24.26 -8.66 9.56
N ARG A 336 23.86 -7.62 8.79
CA ARG A 336 22.80 -7.75 7.78
C ARG A 336 23.22 -8.74 6.67
N ASP A 337 24.43 -8.58 6.16
CA ASP A 337 24.94 -9.35 5.01
C ASP A 337 25.29 -10.80 5.38
N ALA A 338 25.40 -11.11 6.67
CA ALA A 338 25.65 -12.47 7.19
C ALA A 338 24.37 -13.32 7.36
N ARG A 339 23.20 -12.74 7.14
CA ARG A 339 21.89 -13.42 7.27
C ARG A 339 21.30 -13.73 5.91
#